data_8221cbb98f77e1a92a21f771335be249
#
_entry.id   8221cbb98f77e1a92a21f771335be249
#
_cell.length_a   1.000
_cell.length_b   1.000
_cell.length_c   1.000
_cell.angle_alpha   90.00
_cell.angle_beta   90.00
_cell.angle_gamma   90.00
#
_symmetry.space_group_name_H-M   'P 1'
#
loop_
_entity.id
_entity.type
_entity.pdbx_description
1 polymer ?
#
loop_
_entity_poly.entity_id
_entity_poly.type
_entity_poly.pdbx_seq_one_letter_code
_entity_poly.pdbx_strand_id
1 'polypeptide(L)'
;MDKFPLFPLPETDVFPGMTLPLFIFEERYKQMIKDCVDNDQRRIAIVLAKPQADISDVTASTHVVGSVTDILSVSENPDGTYYILVHGQERCRVGQVDNHSEPYFSIDHRPYKLERSDPNVEQITSWDALETFREYAKVFFAFDALKQIEEALPEELLYQASFICANIRIPAEERQILLEAPSLIDRLRYAQKLMRERIEAHEPSDEPSDEPSDDNTDTASDASSSEADDNADASLLN
;
A
#
# COMPACT_ATOMS: atom_id res chain seq x y z
N MET A 1 6.30 19.35 24.01
CA MET A 1 5.83 18.27 23.13
C MET A 1 6.60 18.43 21.83
N ASP A 2 7.21 17.37 21.36
CA ASP A 2 7.98 17.44 20.12
C ASP A 2 7.03 17.58 18.95
N LYS A 3 7.22 18.64 18.15
CA LYS A 3 6.49 18.83 16.91
C LYS A 3 7.18 18.02 15.80
N PHE A 4 6.38 17.33 15.00
CA PHE A 4 6.86 16.62 13.82
C PHE A 4 6.34 17.29 12.55
N PRO A 5 7.19 17.45 11.53
CA PRO A 5 6.73 17.80 10.20
C PRO A 5 5.66 16.79 9.73
N LEU A 6 4.59 17.28 9.13
CA LEU A 6 3.49 16.49 8.62
C LEU A 6 3.57 16.38 7.10
N PHE A 7 3.58 15.16 6.61
CA PHE A 7 3.61 14.85 5.20
C PHE A 7 2.34 14.09 4.77
N PRO A 8 1.32 14.78 4.28
CA PRO A 8 0.14 14.16 3.68
C PRO A 8 0.51 13.50 2.35
N LEU A 9 0.21 12.23 2.20
CA LEU A 9 0.41 11.47 0.96
C LEU A 9 -0.93 11.05 0.37
N PRO A 10 -1.17 11.26 -0.92
CA PRO A 10 -2.29 10.66 -1.62
C PRO A 10 -2.06 9.15 -1.76
N GLU A 11 -3.11 8.36 -1.59
CA GLU A 11 -3.14 6.91 -1.90
C GLU A 11 -2.08 6.04 -1.21
N THR A 12 -1.33 6.60 -0.25
CA THR A 12 -0.23 5.90 0.41
C THR A 12 -0.26 6.13 1.91
N ASP A 13 -0.27 5.05 2.66
CA ASP A 13 -0.12 4.97 4.09
C ASP A 13 1.15 4.19 4.46
N VAL A 14 1.66 4.37 5.66
CA VAL A 14 2.86 3.68 6.16
C VAL A 14 2.51 2.95 7.46
N PHE A 15 2.71 1.64 7.46
CA PHE A 15 2.59 0.85 8.68
C PHE A 15 3.92 0.82 9.47
N PRO A 16 3.87 0.72 10.82
CA PRO A 16 5.06 0.47 11.62
C PRO A 16 5.83 -0.77 11.14
N GLY A 17 7.16 -0.65 11.04
CA GLY A 17 8.04 -1.69 10.52
C GLY A 17 8.22 -1.68 8.99
N MET A 18 7.47 -0.85 8.27
CA MET A 18 7.59 -0.74 6.82
C MET A 18 8.56 0.31 6.38
N THR A 19 9.23 0.02 5.27
CA THR A 19 10.14 0.97 4.60
C THR A 19 9.55 1.40 3.28
N LEU A 20 9.54 2.72 3.02
CA LEU A 20 8.94 3.31 1.83
C LEU A 20 9.92 4.30 1.18
N PRO A 21 10.26 4.12 -0.11
CA PRO A 21 10.97 5.15 -0.88
C PRO A 21 9.99 6.24 -1.32
N LEU A 22 10.40 7.50 -1.18
CA LEU A 22 9.60 8.66 -1.55
C LEU A 22 10.41 9.60 -2.43
N PHE A 23 9.76 10.17 -3.44
CA PHE A 23 10.31 11.21 -4.30
C PHE A 23 9.69 12.56 -3.91
N ILE A 24 10.55 13.52 -3.55
CA ILE A 24 10.16 14.82 -3.02
C ILE A 24 10.47 15.90 -4.06
N PHE A 25 9.43 16.51 -4.61
CA PHE A 25 9.55 17.52 -5.68
C PHE A 25 8.84 18.86 -5.37
N GLU A 26 7.86 18.88 -4.46
CA GLU A 26 7.18 20.11 -4.06
C GLU A 26 8.09 20.96 -3.16
N GLU A 27 8.19 22.28 -3.40
CA GLU A 27 9.09 23.19 -2.70
C GLU A 27 8.93 23.15 -1.17
N ARG A 28 7.67 23.10 -0.69
CA ARG A 28 7.40 23.03 0.76
C ARG A 28 7.96 21.77 1.40
N TYR A 29 7.90 20.63 0.70
CA TYR A 29 8.42 19.35 1.22
C TYR A 29 9.93 19.22 1.00
N LYS A 30 10.49 19.87 -0.01
CA LYS A 30 11.95 20.00 -0.16
C LYS A 30 12.53 20.79 1.01
N GLN A 31 11.88 21.91 1.41
CA GLN A 31 12.27 22.66 2.58
C GLN A 31 12.14 21.81 3.86
N MET A 32 11.03 21.06 4.01
CA MET A 32 10.83 20.14 5.13
C MET A 32 11.98 19.14 5.28
N ILE A 33 12.39 18.48 4.19
CA ILE A 33 13.49 17.52 4.24
C ILE A 33 14.82 18.21 4.58
N LYS A 34 15.09 19.37 4.00
CA LYS A 34 16.27 20.15 4.32
C LYS A 34 16.34 20.51 5.80
N ASP A 35 15.24 21.01 6.36
CA ASP A 35 15.15 21.37 7.79
C ASP A 35 15.33 20.14 8.69
N CYS A 36 14.77 18.98 8.30
CA CYS A 36 14.98 17.73 9.02
C CYS A 36 16.45 17.30 9.06
N VAL A 37 17.17 17.49 7.96
CA VAL A 37 18.60 17.17 7.87
C VAL A 37 19.46 18.17 8.66
N ASP A 38 19.18 19.47 8.48
CA ASP A 38 19.97 20.56 9.10
C ASP A 38 19.81 20.57 10.62
N ASN A 39 18.64 20.22 11.13
CA ASN A 39 18.34 20.17 12.56
C ASN A 39 18.56 18.82 13.22
N ASP A 40 19.07 17.81 12.47
CA ASP A 40 19.22 16.41 12.90
C ASP A 40 17.92 15.79 13.44
N GLN A 41 16.79 16.35 13.06
CA GLN A 41 15.45 15.83 13.36
C GLN A 41 14.94 14.93 12.21
N ARG A 42 15.43 13.72 12.18
CA ARG A 42 15.15 12.80 11.08
C ARG A 42 13.81 12.07 11.22
N ARG A 43 12.78 12.78 11.66
CA ARG A 43 11.43 12.22 11.86
C ARG A 43 10.38 13.08 11.22
N ILE A 44 9.46 12.43 10.50
CA ILE A 44 8.26 13.04 9.92
C ILE A 44 7.04 12.19 10.24
N ALA A 45 5.88 12.84 10.32
CA ALA A 45 4.60 12.13 10.41
C ALA A 45 4.00 12.00 9.01
N ILE A 46 3.68 10.80 8.59
CA ILE A 46 3.01 10.52 7.31
C ILE A 46 1.55 10.18 7.60
N VAL A 47 0.64 10.82 6.86
CA VAL A 47 -0.81 10.60 6.95
C VAL A 47 -1.41 10.45 5.57
N LEU A 48 -2.45 9.63 5.46
CA LEU A 48 -3.21 9.53 4.21
C LEU A 48 -4.03 10.81 4.00
N ALA A 49 -3.86 11.43 2.85
CA ALA A 49 -4.72 12.53 2.41
C ALA A 49 -6.05 11.97 1.90
N LYS A 50 -7.17 12.63 2.25
CA LYS A 50 -8.49 12.25 1.74
C LYS A 50 -8.61 12.59 0.25
N PRO A 51 -9.37 11.82 -0.52
CA PRO A 51 -9.63 12.11 -1.92
C PRO A 51 -10.23 13.52 -2.10
N GLN A 52 -9.74 14.27 -3.12
CA GLN A 52 -10.23 15.61 -3.48
C GLN A 52 -10.14 16.68 -2.36
N ALA A 53 -9.31 16.44 -1.38
CA ALA A 53 -9.14 17.37 -0.26
C ALA A 53 -8.38 18.62 -0.69
N ASP A 54 -8.88 19.80 -0.26
CA ASP A 54 -8.15 21.06 -0.36
C ASP A 54 -7.10 21.09 0.75
N ILE A 55 -5.83 21.03 0.38
CA ILE A 55 -4.69 21.01 1.31
C ILE A 55 -4.58 22.31 2.13
N SER A 56 -5.37 23.36 1.81
CA SER A 56 -5.45 24.57 2.63
C SER A 56 -6.00 24.31 4.05
N ASP A 57 -6.84 23.28 4.22
CA ASP A 57 -7.29 22.79 5.53
C ASP A 57 -6.86 21.32 5.72
N VAL A 58 -5.63 21.12 6.17
CA VAL A 58 -5.04 19.80 6.41
C VAL A 58 -5.86 18.97 7.40
N THR A 59 -6.48 19.58 8.39
CA THR A 59 -7.25 18.84 9.41
C THR A 59 -8.51 18.21 8.79
N ALA A 60 -9.17 18.90 7.88
CA ALA A 60 -10.31 18.36 7.14
C ALA A 60 -9.88 17.40 6.03
N SER A 61 -8.68 17.60 5.50
CA SER A 61 -8.15 16.98 4.27
C SER A 61 -7.33 15.72 4.48
N THR A 62 -7.06 15.34 5.73
CA THR A 62 -6.30 14.13 6.07
C THR A 62 -7.05 13.23 7.02
N HIS A 63 -6.63 11.97 7.08
CA HIS A 63 -7.04 11.08 8.16
C HIS A 63 -6.38 11.48 9.48
N VAL A 64 -7.03 11.11 10.58
CA VAL A 64 -6.56 11.49 11.94
C VAL A 64 -5.51 10.55 12.52
N VAL A 65 -5.30 9.41 11.88
CA VAL A 65 -4.26 8.45 12.26
C VAL A 65 -3.28 8.33 11.11
N GLY A 66 -2.02 8.42 11.44
CA GLY A 66 -0.90 8.17 10.54
C GLY A 66 0.22 7.46 11.28
N SER A 67 1.42 7.55 10.74
CA SER A 67 2.62 6.98 11.33
C SER A 67 3.74 8.00 11.44
N VAL A 68 4.44 7.98 12.56
CA VAL A 68 5.75 8.61 12.68
C VAL A 68 6.76 7.72 11.98
N THR A 69 7.58 8.31 11.14
CA THR A 69 8.60 7.62 10.36
C THR A 69 9.97 8.22 10.60
N ASP A 70 11.00 7.40 10.62
CA ASP A 70 12.39 7.84 10.59
C ASP A 70 12.86 7.98 9.14
N ILE A 71 13.59 9.04 8.82
CA ILE A 71 14.26 9.22 7.53
C ILE A 71 15.59 8.49 7.59
N LEU A 72 15.66 7.34 6.93
CA LEU A 72 16.86 6.48 6.92
C LEU A 72 17.96 7.03 6.00
N SER A 73 17.56 7.56 4.84
CA SER A 73 18.48 8.13 3.86
C SER A 73 17.86 9.28 3.11
N VAL A 74 18.70 10.20 2.66
CA VAL A 74 18.33 11.34 1.81
C VAL A 74 19.36 11.42 0.68
N SER A 75 18.90 11.47 -0.56
CA SER A 75 19.71 11.71 -1.75
C SER A 75 19.17 12.90 -2.51
N GLU A 76 19.96 13.94 -2.66
CA GLU A 76 19.61 15.14 -3.42
C GLU A 76 20.00 14.97 -4.90
N ASN A 77 19.07 15.31 -5.78
CA ASN A 77 19.29 15.33 -7.21
C ASN A 77 19.84 16.69 -7.69
N PRO A 78 20.48 16.76 -8.86
CA PRO A 78 21.01 18.03 -9.40
C PRO A 78 19.95 19.12 -9.65
N ASP A 79 18.69 18.76 -9.77
CA ASP A 79 17.54 19.67 -9.93
C ASP A 79 16.94 20.13 -8.59
N GLY A 80 17.56 19.75 -7.47
CA GLY A 80 17.12 20.08 -6.12
C GLY A 80 15.91 19.27 -5.61
N THR A 81 15.53 18.21 -6.30
CA THR A 81 14.57 17.22 -5.77
C THR A 81 15.27 16.20 -4.89
N TYR A 82 14.51 15.46 -4.08
CA TYR A 82 15.09 14.45 -3.19
C TYR A 82 14.47 13.08 -3.38
N TYR A 83 15.30 12.04 -3.29
CA TYR A 83 14.85 10.70 -2.94
C TYR A 83 15.13 10.45 -1.46
N ILE A 84 14.12 10.06 -0.74
CA ILE A 84 14.25 9.68 0.68
C ILE A 84 13.75 8.27 0.89
N LEU A 85 14.35 7.59 1.88
CA LEU A 85 13.87 6.31 2.36
C LEU A 85 13.36 6.53 3.78
N VAL A 86 12.10 6.22 4.04
CA VAL A 86 11.49 6.34 5.36
C VAL A 86 11.17 4.98 5.94
N HIS A 87 11.18 4.87 7.27
CA HIS A 87 10.82 3.65 8.00
C HIS A 87 9.78 3.96 9.06
N GLY A 88 8.63 3.29 9.00
CA GLY A 88 7.54 3.46 9.96
C GLY A 88 7.95 2.97 11.35
N GLN A 89 7.80 3.85 12.35
CA GLN A 89 8.15 3.53 13.72
C GLN A 89 6.91 3.19 14.55
N GLU A 90 5.99 4.13 14.66
CA GLU A 90 4.79 3.97 15.46
C GLU A 90 3.61 4.71 14.85
N ARG A 91 2.40 4.25 15.17
CA ARG A 91 1.19 4.97 14.81
C ARG A 91 1.03 6.20 15.70
N CYS A 92 0.49 7.26 15.12
CA CYS A 92 0.16 8.46 15.85
C CYS A 92 -1.23 8.99 15.49
N ARG A 93 -1.84 9.72 16.42
CA ARG A 93 -2.96 10.60 16.11
C ARG A 93 -2.44 11.98 15.80
N VAL A 94 -2.92 12.55 14.73
CA VAL A 94 -2.70 13.96 14.38
C VAL A 94 -3.33 14.81 15.47
N GLY A 95 -2.50 15.60 16.13
CA GLY A 95 -2.93 16.55 17.15
C GLY A 95 -3.22 17.91 16.54
N GLN A 96 -2.80 18.99 17.23
CA GLN A 96 -2.92 20.34 16.70
C GLN A 96 -1.96 20.52 15.52
N VAL A 97 -2.48 21.06 14.42
CA VAL A 97 -1.71 21.37 13.22
C VAL A 97 -1.24 22.81 13.30
N ASP A 98 0.05 23.01 13.08
CA ASP A 98 0.67 24.33 12.86
C ASP A 98 0.93 24.49 11.36
N ASN A 99 0.38 25.54 10.76
CA ASN A 99 0.52 25.88 9.34
C ASN A 99 1.08 27.30 9.13
N HIS A 100 1.66 27.89 10.18
CA HIS A 100 2.10 29.29 10.15
C HIS A 100 3.60 29.47 10.35
N SER A 101 4.24 28.55 11.07
CA SER A 101 5.65 28.69 11.46
C SER A 101 6.61 28.34 10.34
N GLU A 102 6.23 27.39 9.50
CA GLU A 102 7.06 26.85 8.40
C GLU A 102 6.23 26.80 7.11
N PRO A 103 6.87 26.69 5.92
CA PRO A 103 6.15 26.53 4.66
C PRO A 103 5.44 25.18 4.52
N TYR A 104 5.68 24.26 5.43
CA TYR A 104 5.04 22.94 5.54
C TYR A 104 4.29 22.82 6.87
N PHE A 105 3.42 21.84 6.98
CA PHE A 105 2.67 21.58 8.20
C PHE A 105 3.51 20.86 9.24
N SER A 106 3.26 21.18 10.52
CA SER A 106 3.77 20.40 11.63
C SER A 106 2.67 20.09 12.63
N ILE A 107 2.83 19.00 13.39
CA ILE A 107 1.82 18.51 14.32
C ILE A 107 2.39 18.25 15.70
N ASP A 108 1.57 18.46 16.71
CA ASP A 108 1.73 17.76 17.99
C ASP A 108 1.29 16.32 17.77
N HIS A 109 2.20 15.37 17.96
CA HIS A 109 1.84 13.97 17.80
C HIS A 109 1.40 13.36 19.14
N ARG A 110 0.49 12.40 19.04
CA ARG A 110 0.08 11.55 20.17
C ARG A 110 0.22 10.09 19.77
N PRO A 111 1.04 9.29 20.47
CA PRO A 111 1.14 7.88 20.17
C PRO A 111 -0.23 7.20 20.16
N TYR A 112 -0.48 6.38 19.13
CA TYR A 112 -1.72 5.60 19.01
C TYR A 112 -1.39 4.11 19.03
N LYS A 113 -1.25 3.56 20.21
CA LYS A 113 -0.87 2.16 20.42
C LYS A 113 -2.05 1.24 20.10
N LEU A 114 -1.76 0.04 19.62
CA LEU A 114 -2.75 -1.04 19.53
C LEU A 114 -3.09 -1.53 20.93
N GLU A 115 -4.37 -1.69 21.22
CA GLU A 115 -4.83 -2.40 22.41
C GLU A 115 -4.38 -3.86 22.32
N ARG A 116 -3.84 -4.36 23.43
CA ARG A 116 -3.34 -5.73 23.54
C ARG A 116 -4.39 -6.58 24.27
N SER A 117 -4.45 -7.83 23.89
CA SER A 117 -5.37 -8.83 24.45
C SER A 117 -4.59 -9.98 25.11
N ASP A 118 -5.26 -11.08 25.37
CA ASP A 118 -4.59 -12.30 25.84
C ASP A 118 -3.53 -12.75 24.81
N PRO A 119 -2.28 -12.97 25.23
CA PRO A 119 -1.19 -13.32 24.30
C PRO A 119 -1.45 -14.58 23.50
N ASN A 120 -2.14 -15.58 24.04
CA ASN A 120 -2.46 -16.80 23.31
C ASN A 120 -3.49 -16.52 22.21
N VAL A 121 -4.49 -15.67 22.49
CA VAL A 121 -5.49 -15.28 21.49
C VAL A 121 -4.84 -14.47 20.38
N GLU A 122 -3.94 -13.54 20.71
CA GLU A 122 -3.16 -12.77 19.72
C GLU A 122 -2.30 -13.69 18.86
N GLN A 123 -1.62 -14.67 19.47
CA GLN A 123 -0.77 -15.62 18.75
C GLN A 123 -1.59 -16.47 17.77
N ILE A 124 -2.71 -17.02 18.20
CA ILE A 124 -3.60 -17.85 17.37
C ILE A 124 -4.15 -16.99 16.21
N THR A 125 -4.65 -15.79 16.52
CA THR A 125 -5.21 -14.89 15.50
C THR A 125 -4.14 -14.47 14.48
N SER A 126 -2.91 -14.23 14.93
CA SER A 126 -1.80 -13.88 14.04
C SER A 126 -1.42 -15.05 13.13
N TRP A 127 -1.38 -16.26 13.67
CA TRP A 127 -1.10 -17.46 12.90
C TRP A 127 -2.17 -17.72 11.83
N ASP A 128 -3.47 -17.63 12.19
CA ASP A 128 -4.58 -17.77 11.26
C ASP A 128 -4.52 -16.70 10.15
N ALA A 129 -4.18 -15.46 10.52
CA ALA A 129 -4.05 -14.37 9.55
C ALA A 129 -2.86 -14.61 8.59
N LEU A 130 -1.76 -15.15 9.09
CA LEU A 130 -0.59 -15.48 8.29
C LEU A 130 -0.89 -16.61 7.29
N GLU A 131 -1.61 -17.65 7.71
CA GLU A 131 -2.04 -18.71 6.80
C GLU A 131 -2.96 -18.18 5.70
N THR A 132 -3.94 -17.34 6.07
CA THR A 132 -4.80 -16.66 5.08
C THR A 132 -3.98 -15.78 4.13
N PHE A 133 -2.95 -15.10 4.64
CA PHE A 133 -2.07 -14.27 3.80
C PHE A 133 -1.24 -15.12 2.84
N ARG A 134 -0.78 -16.30 3.24
CA ARG A 134 -0.08 -17.23 2.35
C ARG A 134 -0.96 -17.74 1.22
N GLU A 135 -2.23 -18.06 1.51
CA GLU A 135 -3.22 -18.41 0.49
C GLU A 135 -3.46 -17.22 -0.47
N TYR A 136 -3.69 -16.04 0.07
CA TYR A 136 -3.83 -14.82 -0.70
C TYR A 136 -2.61 -14.54 -1.58
N ALA A 137 -1.42 -14.69 -1.03
CA ALA A 137 -0.19 -14.43 -1.74
C ALA A 137 0.01 -15.37 -2.94
N LYS A 138 -0.38 -16.64 -2.84
CA LYS A 138 -0.33 -17.59 -3.96
C LYS A 138 -1.22 -17.18 -5.12
N VAL A 139 -2.32 -16.49 -4.86
CA VAL A 139 -3.25 -16.01 -5.88
C VAL A 139 -2.76 -14.73 -6.56
N PHE A 140 -2.21 -13.80 -5.77
CA PHE A 140 -1.96 -12.43 -6.23
C PHE A 140 -0.51 -12.08 -6.53
N PHE A 141 0.46 -12.93 -6.15
CA PHE A 141 1.89 -12.65 -6.36
C PHE A 141 2.56 -13.71 -7.23
N ALA A 142 3.56 -13.29 -8.00
CA ALA A 142 4.39 -14.20 -8.77
C ALA A 142 5.24 -15.10 -7.84
N PHE A 143 5.63 -16.28 -8.33
CA PHE A 143 6.39 -17.25 -7.55
C PHE A 143 7.66 -16.70 -6.90
N ASP A 144 8.44 -15.90 -7.64
CA ASP A 144 9.66 -15.28 -7.09
C ASP A 144 9.38 -14.28 -5.96
N ALA A 145 8.24 -13.57 -6.04
CA ALA A 145 7.81 -12.66 -4.99
C ALA A 145 7.37 -13.40 -3.72
N LEU A 146 6.77 -14.59 -3.84
CA LEU A 146 6.39 -15.41 -2.69
C LEU A 146 7.58 -15.75 -1.82
N LYS A 147 8.71 -16.12 -2.42
CA LYS A 147 9.94 -16.43 -1.70
C LYS A 147 10.46 -15.20 -0.95
N GLN A 148 10.47 -14.04 -1.61
CA GLN A 148 10.88 -12.78 -0.98
C GLN A 148 9.95 -12.38 0.18
N ILE A 149 8.65 -12.61 0.04
CA ILE A 149 7.66 -12.38 1.10
C ILE A 149 7.95 -13.24 2.33
N GLU A 150 8.19 -14.54 2.15
CA GLU A 150 8.51 -15.45 3.26
C GLU A 150 9.85 -15.09 3.94
N GLU A 151 10.86 -14.68 3.17
CA GLU A 151 12.16 -14.24 3.70
C GLU A 151 12.08 -12.89 4.44
N ALA A 152 11.14 -12.03 4.07
CA ALA A 152 10.96 -10.70 4.66
C ALA A 152 9.97 -10.69 5.84
N LEU A 153 9.33 -11.82 6.15
CA LEU A 153 8.27 -11.90 7.16
C LEU A 153 8.84 -11.63 8.56
N PRO A 154 8.34 -10.62 9.31
CA PRO A 154 8.81 -10.34 10.65
C PRO A 154 8.43 -11.43 11.65
N GLU A 155 9.28 -11.64 12.66
CA GLU A 155 8.98 -12.58 13.77
C GLU A 155 8.05 -11.96 14.82
N GLU A 156 8.15 -10.66 15.05
CA GLU A 156 7.33 -9.96 16.04
C GLU A 156 5.89 -9.75 15.52
N LEU A 157 4.89 -10.14 16.32
CA LEU A 157 3.47 -10.13 15.94
C LEU A 157 2.96 -8.77 15.44
N LEU A 158 3.41 -7.66 16.04
CA LEU A 158 2.99 -6.32 15.63
C LEU A 158 3.50 -5.95 14.23
N TYR A 159 4.77 -6.27 13.97
CA TYR A 159 5.37 -6.04 12.65
C TYR A 159 4.86 -7.04 11.62
N GLN A 160 4.60 -8.29 12.01
CA GLN A 160 3.97 -9.29 11.15
C GLN A 160 2.58 -8.83 10.71
N ALA A 161 1.75 -8.34 11.63
CA ALA A 161 0.44 -7.78 11.31
C ALA A 161 0.54 -6.57 10.38
N SER A 162 1.51 -5.69 10.60
CA SER A 162 1.79 -4.54 9.74
C SER A 162 2.23 -4.98 8.34
N PHE A 163 3.09 -5.97 8.26
CA PHE A 163 3.57 -6.55 7.00
C PHE A 163 2.42 -7.15 6.18
N ILE A 164 1.55 -7.94 6.82
CA ILE A 164 0.35 -8.49 6.17
C ILE A 164 -0.50 -7.36 5.61
N CYS A 165 -0.89 -6.39 6.44
CA CYS A 165 -1.76 -5.28 6.05
C CYS A 165 -1.21 -4.45 4.88
N ALA A 166 0.09 -4.22 4.87
CA ALA A 166 0.76 -3.44 3.84
C ALA A 166 0.87 -4.15 2.49
N ASN A 167 0.86 -5.48 2.50
CA ASN A 167 1.00 -6.29 1.28
C ASN A 167 -0.34 -6.78 0.70
N ILE A 168 -1.47 -6.41 1.29
CA ILE A 168 -2.77 -6.66 0.68
C ILE A 168 -3.04 -5.60 -0.40
N ARG A 169 -3.38 -6.04 -1.62
CA ARG A 169 -3.71 -5.16 -2.76
C ARG A 169 -5.14 -4.64 -2.65
N ILE A 170 -5.32 -3.62 -1.84
CA ILE A 170 -6.59 -2.94 -1.56
C ILE A 170 -6.42 -1.43 -1.74
N PRO A 171 -7.51 -0.66 -1.94
CA PRO A 171 -7.47 0.80 -1.95
C PRO A 171 -6.88 1.37 -0.65
N ALA A 172 -6.27 2.55 -0.74
CA ALA A 172 -5.64 3.20 0.40
C ALA A 172 -6.63 3.45 1.56
N GLU A 173 -7.88 3.79 1.25
CA GLU A 173 -8.94 3.98 2.25
C GLU A 173 -9.22 2.69 3.05
N GLU A 174 -9.21 1.53 2.41
CA GLU A 174 -9.36 0.24 3.10
C GLU A 174 -8.11 -0.09 3.96
N ARG A 175 -6.90 0.22 3.46
CA ARG A 175 -5.67 0.08 4.24
C ARG A 175 -5.65 1.02 5.44
N GLN A 176 -6.17 2.23 5.28
CA GLN A 176 -6.32 3.19 6.37
C GLN A 176 -7.19 2.64 7.52
N ILE A 177 -8.28 1.93 7.20
CA ILE A 177 -9.09 1.25 8.23
C ILE A 177 -8.24 0.24 9.02
N LEU A 178 -7.38 -0.52 8.34
CA LEU A 178 -6.44 -1.44 9.01
C LEU A 178 -5.42 -0.68 9.87
N LEU A 179 -4.93 0.47 9.40
CA LEU A 179 -4.01 1.31 10.18
C LEU A 179 -4.71 1.89 11.42
N GLU A 180 -5.99 2.26 11.32
CA GLU A 180 -6.81 2.83 12.39
C GLU A 180 -7.35 1.81 13.38
N ALA A 181 -7.28 0.52 13.08
CA ALA A 181 -7.82 -0.54 13.94
C ALA A 181 -7.38 -0.36 15.41
N PRO A 182 -8.31 -0.46 16.37
CA PRO A 182 -8.01 -0.18 17.78
C PRO A 182 -7.13 -1.25 18.41
N SER A 183 -7.34 -2.53 18.06
CA SER A 183 -6.59 -3.65 18.63
C SER A 183 -5.85 -4.46 17.55
N LEU A 184 -4.87 -5.25 17.99
CA LEU A 184 -4.17 -6.19 17.11
C LEU A 184 -5.13 -7.23 16.51
N ILE A 185 -6.06 -7.73 17.33
CA ILE A 185 -7.03 -8.74 16.92
C ILE A 185 -7.99 -8.18 15.85
N ASP A 186 -8.52 -6.97 16.07
CA ASP A 186 -9.43 -6.34 15.10
C ASP A 186 -8.73 -6.10 13.76
N ARG A 187 -7.47 -5.63 13.80
CA ARG A 187 -6.65 -5.43 12.60
C ARG A 187 -6.49 -6.72 11.82
N LEU A 188 -6.07 -7.79 12.48
CA LEU A 188 -5.83 -9.08 11.83
C LEU A 188 -7.10 -9.72 11.29
N ARG A 189 -8.20 -9.68 12.05
CA ARG A 189 -9.50 -10.21 11.60
C ARG A 189 -10.05 -9.46 10.40
N TYR A 190 -9.90 -8.14 10.39
CA TYR A 190 -10.32 -7.34 9.24
C TYR A 190 -9.45 -7.60 8.02
N ALA A 191 -8.13 -7.73 8.19
CA ALA A 191 -7.21 -8.12 7.12
C ALA A 191 -7.58 -9.51 6.54
N GLN A 192 -7.87 -10.50 7.41
CA GLN A 192 -8.30 -11.83 6.96
C GLN A 192 -9.59 -11.77 6.13
N LYS A 193 -10.57 -10.99 6.59
CA LYS A 193 -11.83 -10.80 5.85
C LYS A 193 -11.55 -10.26 4.46
N LEU A 194 -10.78 -9.17 4.34
CA LEU A 194 -10.44 -8.56 3.06
C LEU A 194 -9.70 -9.52 2.13
N MET A 195 -8.76 -10.31 2.66
CA MET A 195 -8.02 -11.29 1.87
C MET A 195 -8.93 -12.39 1.32
N ARG A 196 -9.84 -12.93 2.14
CA ARG A 196 -10.79 -13.97 1.72
C ARG A 196 -11.75 -13.45 0.65
N GLU A 197 -12.33 -12.27 0.84
CA GLU A 197 -13.20 -11.62 -0.14
C GLU A 197 -12.49 -11.41 -1.50
N ARG A 198 -11.18 -11.11 -1.47
CA ARG A 198 -10.39 -10.95 -2.70
C ARG A 198 -10.07 -12.29 -3.37
N ILE A 199 -9.79 -13.34 -2.61
CA ILE A 199 -9.59 -14.70 -3.14
C ILE A 199 -10.89 -15.17 -3.81
N GLU A 200 -12.01 -15.09 -3.11
CA GLU A 200 -13.33 -15.50 -3.62
C GLU A 200 -13.71 -14.73 -4.91
N ALA A 201 -13.44 -13.44 -4.96
CA ALA A 201 -13.71 -12.62 -6.14
C ALA A 201 -12.76 -12.94 -7.33
N HIS A 202 -11.63 -13.61 -7.08
CA HIS A 202 -10.67 -13.98 -8.12
C HIS A 202 -10.88 -15.39 -8.66
N GLU A 203 -11.57 -16.28 -7.93
CA GLU A 203 -11.96 -17.58 -8.43
C GLU A 203 -12.88 -17.42 -9.64
N PRO A 204 -12.57 -18.01 -10.82
CA PRO A 204 -13.48 -17.96 -11.95
C PRO A 204 -14.79 -18.65 -11.53
N SER A 205 -15.91 -17.98 -11.69
CA SER A 205 -17.22 -18.58 -11.53
C SER A 205 -17.30 -19.79 -12.47
N ASP A 206 -17.38 -21.00 -11.93
CA ASP A 206 -17.73 -22.21 -12.66
C ASP A 206 -19.21 -22.09 -13.08
N GLU A 207 -19.51 -21.22 -14.04
CA GLU A 207 -20.73 -21.35 -14.80
C GLU A 207 -20.49 -22.46 -15.84
N PRO A 208 -21.30 -23.53 -15.80
CA PRO A 208 -21.24 -24.54 -16.84
C PRO A 208 -21.53 -23.87 -18.18
N SER A 209 -20.56 -23.89 -19.08
CA SER A 209 -20.77 -23.51 -20.47
C SER A 209 -21.83 -24.45 -21.05
N ASP A 210 -23.04 -23.99 -21.25
CA ASP A 210 -24.03 -24.61 -22.11
C ASP A 210 -23.41 -24.71 -23.51
N GLU A 211 -22.87 -25.88 -23.83
CA GLU A 211 -22.52 -26.23 -25.19
C GLU A 211 -23.80 -26.23 -26.03
N PRO A 212 -23.91 -25.46 -27.13
CA PRO A 212 -24.97 -25.68 -28.08
C PRO A 212 -24.69 -26.98 -28.81
N SER A 213 -25.64 -27.89 -28.66
CA SER A 213 -25.72 -29.15 -29.42
C SER A 213 -25.63 -28.91 -30.93
N ASP A 214 -24.61 -29.48 -31.51
CA ASP A 214 -24.48 -29.67 -32.96
C ASP A 214 -25.71 -30.39 -33.51
N ASP A 215 -26.49 -29.72 -34.30
CA ASP A 215 -27.40 -30.34 -35.23
C ASP A 215 -26.84 -30.25 -36.65
N ASN A 216 -26.52 -31.43 -37.13
CA ASN A 216 -25.88 -31.76 -38.38
C ASN A 216 -26.90 -31.75 -39.51
N THR A 217 -26.70 -30.93 -40.53
CA THR A 217 -27.26 -31.22 -41.87
C THR A 217 -26.28 -30.87 -42.96
N ASP A 218 -25.86 -31.97 -43.63
CA ASP A 218 -25.20 -32.02 -44.95
C ASP A 218 -25.86 -31.12 -45.99
N THR A 219 -25.05 -30.43 -46.77
CA THR A 219 -25.17 -30.46 -48.25
C THR A 219 -23.92 -29.95 -48.95
N ALA A 220 -23.45 -30.79 -49.84
CA ALA A 220 -22.29 -30.59 -50.74
C ALA A 220 -22.59 -29.56 -51.83
N SER A 221 -21.58 -28.89 -52.33
CA SER A 221 -21.11 -28.82 -53.73
C SER A 221 -20.28 -27.56 -53.98
N ASP A 222 -19.09 -27.81 -54.36
CA ASP A 222 -18.43 -27.57 -55.68
C ASP A 222 -17.76 -26.22 -55.96
N ALA A 223 -16.48 -26.40 -56.19
CA ALA A 223 -15.62 -25.83 -57.25
C ALA A 223 -15.07 -24.39 -57.18
N SER A 224 -13.76 -24.43 -57.22
CA SER A 224 -12.80 -23.74 -58.13
C SER A 224 -12.14 -22.43 -57.66
N SER A 225 -10.82 -22.62 -57.50
CA SER A 225 -9.67 -21.94 -58.16
C SER A 225 -9.50 -20.42 -57.98
N SER A 226 -8.39 -20.02 -57.52
CA SER A 226 -7.13 -19.58 -58.15
C SER A 226 -6.47 -18.47 -57.29
N GLU A 227 -5.23 -18.76 -57.00
CA GLU A 227 -4.00 -17.96 -57.26
C GLU A 227 -3.95 -16.52 -56.74
N ALA A 228 -3.03 -16.34 -55.90
CA ALA A 228 -1.66 -15.82 -56.03
C ALA A 228 -1.45 -14.38 -55.57
N ASP A 229 -0.37 -14.25 -54.93
CA ASP A 229 0.74 -13.27 -54.89
C ASP A 229 0.65 -12.18 -53.81
N ASP A 230 1.55 -12.33 -52.91
CA ASP A 230 2.93 -11.80 -52.80
C ASP A 230 3.09 -10.43 -52.13
N ASN A 231 4.09 -10.40 -51.33
CA ASN A 231 4.99 -9.32 -50.94
C ASN A 231 4.72 -8.55 -49.64
N ALA A 232 5.47 -8.91 -48.60
CA ALA A 232 6.73 -8.30 -48.16
C ALA A 232 6.67 -6.81 -47.80
N ASP A 233 7.00 -6.46 -46.60
CA ASP A 233 8.20 -5.76 -46.13
C ASP A 233 7.95 -5.18 -44.75
N ALA A 234 8.62 -5.58 -43.81
CA ALA A 234 9.80 -5.17 -43.09
C ALA A 234 9.84 -3.70 -42.64
N SER A 235 10.26 -3.61 -41.42
CA SER A 235 11.16 -2.64 -40.80
C SER A 235 10.53 -1.56 -39.93
N LEU A 236 10.96 -1.65 -38.71
CA LEU A 236 11.96 -0.89 -37.96
C LEU A 236 11.41 0.21 -37.06
N LEU A 237 11.66 0.00 -35.79
CA LEU A 237 12.39 0.86 -34.85
C LEU A 237 11.98 2.35 -34.75
N ASN A 238 11.42 2.75 -33.59
CA ASN A 238 12.12 3.59 -32.60
C ASN A 238 11.37 3.57 -31.27
#